data_1e157267aab45be873489aca3e611fab
#
_entry.id   1e157267aab45be873489aca3e611fab
#
_cell.length_a   1.000
_cell.length_b   1.000
_cell.length_c   1.000
_cell.angle_alpha   90.00
_cell.angle_beta   90.00
_cell.angle_gamma   90.00
#
_symmetry.space_group_name_H-M   'P 1'
#
loop_
_entity.id
_entity.type
_entity.pdbx_description
1 polymer ?
#
loop_
_entity_poly.entity_id
_entity_poly.type
_entity_poly.pdbx_seq_one_letter_code
_entity_poly.pdbx_strand_id
1 'polypeptide(L)'
;MTLAPDLSPAVWRDKVRAFEDSPVDVLLVNDHLTGLRYAPMVALAAAAEHSTRLRLGTVVLANDYRHPAILAKEAATLDLLSEGRLELGIGAGWMRSDYDQAGLSFDSPGVRLARLREAVDVLRGAWSDKPFSYYGDHYRADELDFAPRPVQRPHPPLLLGGGGRVMLRFAAREADIVNITNQTAADGRGVAPADVGLAPLLAKLALVREAAAERPVPPEVSVGVRATAVGQDLGPVHPAVAGQVDALRGTPFLLEGSVGEVADQVLYWHQEHGISYFILGNDTDARPMFPVMERVRAQLR
;
A
#
# COMPACT_ATOMS: atom_id res chain seq x y z
N MET A 1 -6.64 -3.85 3.55
CA MET A 1 -7.82 -4.04 4.38
C MET A 1 -7.63 -5.28 5.22
N THR A 2 -7.67 -5.18 6.53
CA THR A 2 -7.79 -6.35 7.39
C THR A 2 -9.21 -6.89 7.29
N LEU A 3 -9.30 -8.19 7.21
CA LEU A 3 -10.57 -8.88 7.20
C LEU A 3 -11.14 -8.91 8.63
N ALA A 4 -12.45 -8.85 8.73
CA ALA A 4 -13.16 -9.18 9.95
C ALA A 4 -12.67 -10.53 10.53
N PRO A 5 -12.84 -10.78 11.84
CA PRO A 5 -12.40 -12.04 12.47
C PRO A 5 -12.94 -13.30 11.81
N ASP A 6 -14.04 -13.20 11.06
CA ASP A 6 -14.61 -14.30 10.29
C ASP A 6 -13.94 -14.36 8.89
N LEU A 7 -13.07 -15.35 8.71
CA LEU A 7 -12.40 -15.64 7.44
C LEU A 7 -13.25 -16.56 6.53
N SER A 8 -14.57 -16.57 6.65
CA SER A 8 -15.40 -17.39 5.78
C SER A 8 -15.33 -16.91 4.32
N PRO A 9 -15.35 -17.85 3.35
CA PRO A 9 -15.37 -17.49 1.93
C PRO A 9 -16.59 -16.65 1.54
N ALA A 10 -17.71 -16.81 2.22
CA ALA A 10 -18.93 -16.03 1.98
C ALA A 10 -18.71 -14.56 2.36
N VAL A 11 -18.20 -14.30 3.56
CA VAL A 11 -17.89 -12.94 4.03
C VAL A 11 -16.90 -12.24 3.08
N TRP A 12 -15.89 -12.96 2.59
CA TRP A 12 -14.96 -12.39 1.61
C TRP A 12 -15.66 -11.97 0.31
N ARG A 13 -16.44 -12.87 -0.29
CA ARG A 13 -17.19 -12.58 -1.52
C ARG A 13 -18.14 -11.40 -1.36
N ASP A 14 -18.90 -11.39 -0.27
CA ASP A 14 -19.89 -10.34 0.00
C ASP A 14 -19.20 -8.98 0.15
N LYS A 15 -18.02 -8.95 0.79
CA LYS A 15 -17.22 -7.76 0.94
C LYS A 15 -16.64 -7.25 -0.40
N VAL A 16 -16.14 -8.15 -1.24
CA VAL A 16 -15.66 -7.79 -2.59
C VAL A 16 -16.81 -7.19 -3.41
N ARG A 17 -17.98 -7.83 -3.41
CA ARG A 17 -19.18 -7.33 -4.12
C ARG A 17 -19.64 -5.98 -3.58
N ALA A 18 -19.68 -5.83 -2.26
CA ALA A 18 -20.06 -4.56 -1.64
C ALA A 18 -19.12 -3.40 -2.03
N PHE A 19 -17.83 -3.67 -2.23
CA PHE A 19 -16.90 -2.67 -2.74
C PHE A 19 -16.99 -2.48 -4.25
N GLU A 20 -17.28 -3.53 -5.01
CA GLU A 20 -17.55 -3.42 -6.45
C GLU A 20 -18.72 -2.46 -6.72
N ASP A 21 -19.77 -2.53 -5.91
CA ASP A 21 -20.98 -1.70 -6.02
C ASP A 21 -20.86 -0.33 -5.31
N SER A 22 -19.69 0.03 -4.79
CA SER A 22 -19.44 1.24 -4.01
C SER A 22 -18.52 2.24 -4.75
N PRO A 23 -18.34 3.47 -4.24
CA PRO A 23 -17.37 4.41 -4.80
C PRO A 23 -15.89 4.06 -4.50
N VAL A 24 -15.57 2.91 -3.94
CA VAL A 24 -14.19 2.47 -3.72
C VAL A 24 -13.53 2.13 -5.07
N ASP A 25 -12.31 2.62 -5.31
CA ASP A 25 -11.57 2.34 -6.54
C ASP A 25 -10.69 1.10 -6.45
N VAL A 26 -10.11 0.86 -5.26
CA VAL A 26 -9.08 -0.17 -5.07
C VAL A 26 -9.37 -1.00 -3.82
N LEU A 27 -9.37 -2.31 -3.97
CA LEU A 27 -9.34 -3.27 -2.86
C LEU A 27 -7.88 -3.61 -2.53
N LEU A 28 -7.46 -3.32 -1.30
CA LEU A 28 -6.09 -3.56 -0.84
C LEU A 28 -6.05 -4.65 0.24
N VAL A 29 -5.03 -5.52 0.16
CA VAL A 29 -4.76 -6.55 1.17
C VAL A 29 -3.34 -6.39 1.70
N ASN A 30 -3.18 -6.46 3.02
CA ASN A 30 -1.86 -6.43 3.66
C ASN A 30 -1.25 -7.83 3.82
N ASP A 31 0.07 -7.87 4.06
CA ASP A 31 0.86 -9.09 4.14
C ASP A 31 1.41 -9.27 5.55
N HIS A 32 0.66 -9.96 6.40
CA HIS A 32 1.09 -10.36 7.72
C HIS A 32 0.96 -11.87 7.87
N LEU A 33 1.97 -12.51 8.45
CA LEU A 33 2.00 -13.96 8.67
C LEU A 33 1.19 -14.36 9.91
N THR A 34 0.97 -13.42 10.83
CA THR A 34 0.28 -13.65 12.08
C THR A 34 -1.10 -12.98 12.12
N GLY A 35 -1.97 -13.49 12.98
CA GLY A 35 -3.34 -13.01 13.12
C GLY A 35 -4.30 -13.60 12.06
N LEU A 36 -5.58 -13.21 12.16
CA LEU A 36 -6.63 -13.67 11.25
C LEU A 36 -6.57 -12.91 9.91
N ARG A 37 -5.74 -13.38 8.96
CA ARG A 37 -5.53 -12.75 7.67
C ARG A 37 -5.42 -13.77 6.55
N TYR A 38 -5.85 -13.41 5.36
CA TYR A 38 -5.59 -14.20 4.16
C TYR A 38 -4.20 -13.90 3.59
N ALA A 39 -3.60 -14.86 2.90
CA ALA A 39 -2.46 -14.62 2.03
C ALA A 39 -2.88 -13.66 0.89
N PRO A 40 -2.22 -12.50 0.73
CA PRO A 40 -2.74 -11.42 -0.10
C PRO A 40 -2.92 -11.81 -1.58
N MET A 41 -1.93 -12.45 -2.20
CA MET A 41 -2.04 -12.81 -3.62
C MET A 41 -3.17 -13.82 -3.89
N VAL A 42 -3.40 -14.76 -2.96
CA VAL A 42 -4.49 -15.75 -3.06
C VAL A 42 -5.85 -15.08 -2.87
N ALA A 43 -5.96 -14.18 -1.89
CA ALA A 43 -7.20 -13.44 -1.63
C ALA A 43 -7.57 -12.51 -2.80
N LEU A 44 -6.57 -11.86 -3.40
CA LEU A 44 -6.79 -11.00 -4.57
C LEU A 44 -7.15 -11.78 -5.82
N ALA A 45 -6.61 -12.97 -6.02
CA ALA A 45 -7.03 -13.85 -7.11
C ALA A 45 -8.51 -14.27 -6.96
N ALA A 46 -8.92 -14.61 -5.74
CA ALA A 46 -10.35 -14.87 -5.48
C ALA A 46 -11.22 -13.61 -5.65
N ALA A 47 -10.71 -12.42 -5.34
CA ALA A 47 -11.43 -11.16 -5.54
C ALA A 47 -11.59 -10.82 -7.03
N ALA A 48 -10.60 -11.15 -7.86
CA ALA A 48 -10.66 -10.94 -9.31
C ALA A 48 -11.87 -11.60 -9.95
N GLU A 49 -12.24 -12.81 -9.49
CA GLU A 49 -13.41 -13.57 -9.97
C GLU A 49 -14.77 -12.95 -9.53
N HIS A 50 -14.75 -12.05 -8.57
CA HIS A 50 -15.97 -11.47 -7.99
C HIS A 50 -16.08 -9.95 -8.22
N SER A 51 -15.21 -9.40 -9.05
CA SER A 51 -15.17 -7.98 -9.41
C SER A 51 -14.74 -7.79 -10.85
N THR A 52 -15.17 -6.69 -11.46
CA THR A 52 -14.81 -6.32 -12.84
C THR A 52 -14.23 -4.90 -12.93
N ARG A 53 -14.57 -4.04 -11.98
CA ARG A 53 -14.18 -2.65 -11.92
C ARG A 53 -13.05 -2.37 -10.92
N LEU A 54 -13.12 -3.01 -9.74
CA LEU A 54 -12.15 -2.77 -8.67
C LEU A 54 -10.73 -3.07 -9.13
N ARG A 55 -9.82 -2.15 -8.92
CA ARG A 55 -8.40 -2.45 -8.92
C ARG A 55 -8.08 -3.29 -7.67
N LEU A 56 -7.10 -4.15 -7.80
CA LEU A 56 -6.73 -5.13 -6.78
C LEU A 56 -5.27 -4.92 -6.40
N GLY A 57 -5.00 -4.67 -5.13
CA GLY A 57 -3.63 -4.34 -4.76
C GLY A 57 -3.19 -4.86 -3.40
N THR A 58 -1.91 -4.78 -3.16
CA THR A 58 -1.30 -5.10 -1.88
C THR A 58 -0.77 -3.84 -1.18
N VAL A 59 -0.92 -3.77 0.16
CA VAL A 59 -0.43 -2.61 0.92
C VAL A 59 0.17 -3.03 2.27
N VAL A 60 1.41 -3.42 2.28
CA VAL A 60 2.30 -3.82 1.19
C VAL A 60 2.79 -5.23 1.44
N LEU A 61 3.21 -5.96 0.41
CA LEU A 61 3.90 -7.24 0.60
C LEU A 61 5.22 -7.00 1.32
N ALA A 62 5.56 -7.88 2.25
CA ALA A 62 6.90 -7.90 2.83
C ALA A 62 7.86 -8.63 1.88
N ASN A 63 8.85 -7.91 1.35
CA ASN A 63 9.80 -8.46 0.40
C ASN A 63 10.50 -9.73 0.89
N ASP A 64 10.78 -9.78 2.19
CA ASP A 64 11.53 -10.89 2.78
C ASP A 64 10.76 -12.22 2.86
N TYR A 65 9.44 -12.22 2.60
CA TYR A 65 8.63 -13.45 2.72
C TYR A 65 8.63 -14.30 1.46
N ARG A 66 9.14 -13.80 0.31
CA ARG A 66 9.15 -14.54 -0.95
C ARG A 66 10.24 -14.07 -1.91
N HIS A 67 10.69 -14.97 -2.76
CA HIS A 67 11.68 -14.64 -3.79
C HIS A 67 11.05 -13.76 -4.89
N PRO A 68 11.70 -12.67 -5.36
CA PRO A 68 11.11 -11.75 -6.32
C PRO A 68 10.76 -12.37 -7.68
N ALA A 69 11.47 -13.39 -8.13
CA ALA A 69 11.10 -14.10 -9.36
C ALA A 69 9.77 -14.88 -9.20
N ILE A 70 9.51 -15.44 -8.02
CA ILE A 70 8.21 -16.08 -7.71
C ILE A 70 7.12 -15.02 -7.67
N LEU A 71 7.37 -13.90 -6.98
CA LEU A 71 6.44 -12.79 -6.92
C LEU A 71 6.14 -12.20 -8.31
N ALA A 72 7.16 -12.08 -9.18
CA ALA A 72 6.97 -11.61 -10.55
C ALA A 72 5.98 -12.51 -11.32
N LYS A 73 6.10 -13.83 -11.12
CA LYS A 73 5.19 -14.82 -11.73
C LYS A 73 3.77 -14.71 -11.19
N GLU A 74 3.61 -14.63 -9.88
CA GLU A 74 2.33 -14.49 -9.23
C GLU A 74 1.64 -13.19 -9.66
N ALA A 75 2.37 -12.06 -9.67
CA ALA A 75 1.86 -10.76 -10.07
C ALA A 75 1.43 -10.73 -11.54
N ALA A 76 2.25 -11.27 -12.46
CA ALA A 76 1.89 -11.36 -13.88
C ALA A 76 0.65 -12.24 -14.10
N THR A 77 0.52 -13.33 -13.34
CA THR A 77 -0.65 -14.20 -13.41
C THR A 77 -1.90 -13.49 -12.90
N LEU A 78 -1.81 -12.81 -11.75
CA LEU A 78 -2.94 -12.06 -11.19
C LEU A 78 -3.33 -10.88 -12.09
N ASP A 79 -2.36 -10.19 -12.67
CA ASP A 79 -2.62 -9.09 -13.62
C ASP A 79 -3.37 -9.59 -14.85
N LEU A 80 -2.99 -10.74 -15.39
CA LEU A 80 -3.70 -11.38 -16.49
C LEU A 80 -5.12 -11.81 -16.10
N LEU A 81 -5.29 -12.51 -14.97
CA LEU A 81 -6.59 -13.00 -14.49
C LEU A 81 -7.54 -11.85 -14.11
N SER A 82 -7.01 -10.72 -13.67
CA SER A 82 -7.77 -9.52 -13.36
C SER A 82 -7.93 -8.56 -14.55
N GLU A 83 -7.49 -8.93 -15.75
CA GLU A 83 -7.56 -8.09 -16.94
C GLU A 83 -6.89 -6.71 -16.75
N GLY A 84 -5.69 -6.71 -16.14
CA GLY A 84 -4.89 -5.48 -15.96
C GLY A 84 -5.35 -4.60 -14.80
N ARG A 85 -5.92 -5.16 -13.74
CA ARG A 85 -6.37 -4.40 -12.56
C ARG A 85 -5.44 -4.50 -11.34
N LEU A 86 -4.27 -5.15 -11.46
CA LEU A 86 -3.33 -5.28 -10.35
C LEU A 86 -2.58 -3.97 -10.07
N GLU A 87 -2.41 -3.64 -8.79
CA GLU A 87 -1.43 -2.68 -8.24
C GLU A 87 -0.54 -3.44 -7.25
N LEU A 88 0.75 -3.58 -7.57
CA LEU A 88 1.66 -4.36 -6.73
C LEU A 88 2.35 -3.47 -5.69
N GLY A 89 1.88 -3.51 -4.46
CA GLY A 89 2.52 -2.85 -3.34
C GLY A 89 3.54 -3.76 -2.65
N ILE A 90 4.78 -3.29 -2.50
CA ILE A 90 5.87 -4.02 -1.85
C ILE A 90 6.67 -3.08 -0.93
N GLY A 91 7.18 -3.62 0.17
CA GLY A 91 7.98 -2.90 1.15
C GLY A 91 9.06 -3.78 1.77
N ALA A 92 9.95 -3.17 2.53
CA ALA A 92 11.09 -3.87 3.14
C ALA A 92 10.74 -4.78 4.34
N GLY A 93 9.46 -4.88 4.73
CA GLY A 93 9.04 -5.55 5.94
C GLY A 93 9.30 -4.70 7.20
N TRP A 94 8.46 -4.85 8.24
CA TRP A 94 8.58 -4.01 9.44
C TRP A 94 8.20 -4.71 10.75
N MET A 95 7.23 -5.62 10.71
CA MET A 95 6.65 -6.22 11.91
C MET A 95 7.51 -7.38 12.42
N ARG A 96 8.34 -7.11 13.42
CA ARG A 96 9.26 -8.09 13.98
C ARG A 96 8.59 -9.38 14.43
N SER A 97 7.38 -9.30 14.98
CA SER A 97 6.64 -10.49 15.43
C SER A 97 6.34 -11.50 14.32
N ASP A 98 6.11 -11.03 13.10
CA ASP A 98 5.88 -11.93 11.97
C ASP A 98 7.14 -12.74 11.64
N TYR A 99 8.31 -12.07 11.67
CA TYR A 99 9.61 -12.74 11.44
C TYR A 99 9.93 -13.73 12.55
N ASP A 100 9.81 -13.30 13.81
CA ASP A 100 10.16 -14.13 14.98
C ASP A 100 9.28 -15.39 15.02
N GLN A 101 7.98 -15.28 14.78
CA GLN A 101 7.06 -16.43 14.81
C GLN A 101 7.20 -17.36 13.60
N ALA A 102 7.59 -16.83 12.45
CA ALA A 102 7.83 -17.63 11.24
C ALA A 102 9.25 -18.21 11.16
N GLY A 103 10.14 -17.87 12.11
CA GLY A 103 11.55 -18.30 12.08
C GLY A 103 12.36 -17.62 10.97
N LEU A 104 11.93 -16.43 10.52
CA LEU A 104 12.63 -15.64 9.51
C LEU A 104 13.65 -14.69 10.17
N SER A 105 14.76 -14.42 9.49
CA SER A 105 15.75 -13.45 9.95
C SER A 105 15.23 -12.04 9.84
N PHE A 106 15.17 -11.30 10.94
CA PHE A 106 14.86 -9.87 10.97
C PHE A 106 16.15 -9.06 10.89
N ASP A 107 16.69 -8.91 9.71
CA ASP A 107 17.93 -8.17 9.45
C ASP A 107 17.79 -6.66 9.69
N SER A 108 18.93 -5.96 9.69
CA SER A 108 18.92 -4.50 9.84
C SER A 108 18.09 -3.82 8.73
N PRO A 109 17.52 -2.64 8.99
CA PRO A 109 16.74 -1.91 7.99
C PRO A 109 17.49 -1.65 6.68
N GLY A 110 18.83 -1.46 6.77
CA GLY A 110 19.68 -1.26 5.58
C GLY A 110 19.75 -2.49 4.70
N VAL A 111 19.93 -3.68 5.28
CA VAL A 111 19.95 -4.96 4.56
C VAL A 111 18.60 -5.25 3.91
N ARG A 112 17.50 -5.08 4.65
CA ARG A 112 16.15 -5.29 4.11
C ARG A 112 15.83 -4.33 2.96
N LEU A 113 16.28 -3.08 3.06
CA LEU A 113 16.12 -2.12 1.96
C LEU A 113 16.98 -2.45 0.75
N ALA A 114 18.22 -2.95 0.97
CA ALA A 114 19.07 -3.41 -0.15
C ALA A 114 18.40 -4.56 -0.91
N ARG A 115 17.87 -5.55 -0.18
CA ARG A 115 17.08 -6.65 -0.77
C ARG A 115 15.86 -6.15 -1.56
N LEU A 116 15.13 -5.18 -1.00
CA LEU A 116 13.98 -4.62 -1.71
C LEU A 116 14.37 -3.92 -3.01
N ARG A 117 15.51 -3.22 -3.05
CA ARG A 117 16.00 -2.57 -4.27
C ARG A 117 16.29 -3.59 -5.36
N GLU A 118 17.04 -4.63 -5.03
CA GLU A 118 17.32 -5.73 -5.96
C GLU A 118 16.03 -6.45 -6.40
N ALA A 119 15.07 -6.62 -5.49
CA ALA A 119 13.79 -7.22 -5.82
C ALA A 119 13.01 -6.40 -6.85
N VAL A 120 13.01 -5.07 -6.75
CA VAL A 120 12.36 -4.19 -7.74
C VAL A 120 13.03 -4.34 -9.10
N ASP A 121 14.37 -4.43 -9.16
CA ASP A 121 15.10 -4.67 -10.41
C ASP A 121 14.76 -6.03 -11.02
N VAL A 122 14.70 -7.09 -10.20
CA VAL A 122 14.32 -8.44 -10.64
C VAL A 122 12.87 -8.46 -11.13
N LEU A 123 11.94 -7.82 -10.46
CA LEU A 123 10.53 -7.74 -10.89
C LEU A 123 10.41 -7.09 -12.28
N ARG A 124 11.04 -5.91 -12.47
CA ARG A 124 11.01 -5.20 -13.76
C ARG A 124 11.68 -5.98 -14.87
N GLY A 125 12.83 -6.57 -14.58
CA GLY A 125 13.56 -7.39 -15.54
C GLY A 125 12.78 -8.64 -15.95
N ALA A 126 12.15 -9.30 -14.98
CA ALA A 126 11.32 -10.47 -15.24
C ALA A 126 10.10 -10.17 -16.13
N TRP A 127 9.53 -8.97 -16.04
CA TRP A 127 8.39 -8.54 -16.87
C TRP A 127 8.80 -7.99 -18.24
N SER A 128 10.10 -7.87 -18.51
CA SER A 128 10.60 -7.42 -19.81
C SER A 128 10.27 -8.43 -20.92
N ASP A 129 10.34 -8.00 -22.18
CA ASP A 129 10.01 -8.85 -23.34
C ASP A 129 11.12 -9.82 -23.74
N LYS A 130 12.23 -9.85 -23.03
CA LYS A 130 13.41 -10.68 -23.29
C LYS A 130 13.79 -11.49 -22.07
N PRO A 131 14.52 -12.62 -22.22
CA PRO A 131 15.17 -13.29 -21.11
C PRO A 131 16.02 -12.31 -20.31
N PHE A 132 15.95 -12.39 -18.99
CA PHE A 132 16.55 -11.45 -18.06
C PHE A 132 17.55 -12.16 -17.15
N SER A 133 18.74 -11.61 -17.02
CA SER A 133 19.73 -12.05 -16.04
C SER A 133 20.03 -10.97 -15.03
N TYR A 134 20.17 -11.35 -13.78
CA TYR A 134 20.49 -10.48 -12.66
C TYR A 134 21.47 -11.16 -11.70
N TYR A 135 22.50 -10.48 -11.28
CA TYR A 135 23.54 -10.98 -10.38
C TYR A 135 23.82 -9.95 -9.28
N GLY A 136 22.93 -9.91 -8.27
CA GLY A 136 23.04 -9.02 -7.13
C GLY A 136 23.67 -9.68 -5.90
N ASP A 137 23.72 -8.95 -4.81
CA ASP A 137 24.23 -9.44 -3.52
C ASP A 137 23.21 -10.36 -2.81
N HIS A 138 21.92 -10.16 -3.09
CA HIS A 138 20.81 -10.86 -2.44
C HIS A 138 20.05 -11.80 -3.38
N TYR A 139 19.95 -11.45 -4.65
CA TYR A 139 19.20 -12.24 -5.64
C TYR A 139 20.02 -12.53 -6.88
N ARG A 140 19.70 -13.69 -7.48
CA ARG A 140 20.28 -14.09 -8.75
C ARG A 140 19.18 -14.65 -9.66
N ALA A 141 19.19 -14.22 -10.91
CA ALA A 141 18.43 -14.83 -12.00
C ALA A 141 19.36 -15.07 -13.18
N ASP A 142 19.18 -16.16 -13.92
CA ASP A 142 20.02 -16.52 -15.03
C ASP A 142 19.11 -16.89 -16.22
N GLU A 143 19.17 -16.05 -17.26
CA GLU A 143 18.34 -16.15 -18.46
C GLU A 143 16.86 -16.44 -18.17
N LEU A 144 16.31 -15.78 -17.16
CA LEU A 144 14.93 -15.96 -16.71
C LEU A 144 13.96 -15.54 -17.81
N ASP A 145 13.40 -16.53 -18.48
CA ASP A 145 12.33 -16.35 -19.46
C ASP A 145 11.07 -17.04 -18.97
N PHE A 146 10.04 -16.26 -18.70
CA PHE A 146 8.81 -16.83 -18.17
C PHE A 146 7.54 -16.18 -18.73
N ALA A 147 6.47 -16.96 -18.71
CA ALA A 147 5.12 -16.55 -19.05
C ALA A 147 4.15 -16.94 -17.92
N PRO A 148 2.99 -16.28 -17.77
CA PRO A 148 2.55 -15.16 -18.58
C PRO A 148 3.32 -13.87 -18.28
N ARG A 149 3.25 -12.89 -19.18
CA ARG A 149 3.66 -11.52 -18.90
C ARG A 149 2.45 -10.71 -18.45
N PRO A 150 2.64 -9.63 -17.67
CA PRO A 150 1.55 -8.75 -17.29
C PRO A 150 0.80 -8.20 -18.52
N VAL A 151 -0.48 -7.93 -18.37
CA VAL A 151 -1.30 -7.21 -19.36
C VAL A 151 -0.93 -5.73 -19.36
N GLN A 152 -0.73 -5.16 -18.18
CA GLN A 152 -0.33 -3.76 -18.02
C GLN A 152 1.09 -3.51 -18.52
N ARG A 153 1.32 -2.39 -19.19
CA ARG A 153 2.62 -2.01 -19.76
C ARG A 153 3.11 -0.69 -19.18
N PRO A 154 4.39 -0.54 -18.85
CA PRO A 154 5.47 -1.55 -18.97
C PRO A 154 5.36 -2.68 -17.94
N HIS A 155 4.60 -2.50 -16.87
CA HIS A 155 4.32 -3.46 -15.78
C HIS A 155 3.11 -2.99 -14.96
N PRO A 156 2.53 -3.82 -14.08
CA PRO A 156 1.55 -3.36 -13.10
C PRO A 156 2.13 -2.23 -12.26
N PRO A 157 1.34 -1.19 -11.91
CA PRO A 157 1.82 -0.10 -11.07
C PRO A 157 2.48 -0.63 -9.79
N LEU A 158 3.70 -0.16 -9.52
CA LEU A 158 4.45 -0.48 -8.30
C LEU A 158 4.16 0.55 -7.22
N LEU A 159 3.59 0.10 -6.11
CA LEU A 159 3.44 0.89 -4.90
C LEU A 159 4.58 0.53 -3.94
N LEU A 160 5.41 1.52 -3.59
CA LEU A 160 6.46 1.36 -2.58
C LEU A 160 6.10 2.15 -1.32
N GLY A 161 6.04 1.46 -0.17
CA GLY A 161 5.61 2.04 1.10
C GLY A 161 6.71 2.14 2.15
N GLY A 162 6.72 3.26 2.87
CA GLY A 162 7.63 3.43 4.00
C GLY A 162 7.55 4.79 4.69
N GLY A 163 8.21 4.89 5.87
CA GLY A 163 8.26 6.12 6.66
C GLY A 163 9.65 6.73 6.77
N GLY A 164 10.71 5.94 6.52
CA GLY A 164 12.09 6.40 6.65
C GLY A 164 12.61 7.15 5.42
N ARG A 165 13.47 8.15 5.64
CA ARG A 165 14.00 9.03 4.58
C ARG A 165 14.64 8.29 3.40
N VAL A 166 15.44 7.24 3.67
CA VAL A 166 16.12 6.47 2.61
C VAL A 166 15.13 5.69 1.77
N MET A 167 14.14 5.07 2.42
CA MET A 167 13.06 4.36 1.74
C MET A 167 12.21 5.30 0.88
N LEU A 168 11.82 6.46 1.42
CA LEU A 168 11.00 7.43 0.68
C LEU A 168 11.73 8.01 -0.54
N ARG A 169 13.05 8.29 -0.44
CA ARG A 169 13.84 8.68 -1.61
C ARG A 169 13.91 7.61 -2.67
N PHE A 170 14.06 6.36 -2.27
CA PHE A 170 14.02 5.22 -3.19
C PHE A 170 12.65 5.10 -3.84
N ALA A 171 11.58 5.10 -3.05
CA ALA A 171 10.21 5.02 -3.55
C ALA A 171 9.88 6.17 -4.52
N ALA A 172 10.27 7.41 -4.19
CA ALA A 172 10.04 8.58 -5.05
C ALA A 172 10.69 8.46 -6.43
N ARG A 173 11.83 7.78 -6.52
CA ARG A 173 12.54 7.57 -7.80
C ARG A 173 12.02 6.40 -8.60
N GLU A 174 11.58 5.34 -7.91
CA GLU A 174 11.31 4.06 -8.55
C GLU A 174 9.83 3.69 -8.63
N ALA A 175 8.98 4.16 -7.71
CA ALA A 175 7.58 3.73 -7.66
C ALA A 175 6.68 4.53 -8.60
N ASP A 176 5.57 3.92 -9.00
CA ASP A 176 4.45 4.61 -9.62
C ASP A 176 3.57 5.25 -8.54
N ILE A 177 3.49 4.61 -7.36
CA ILE A 177 2.74 5.09 -6.19
C ILE A 177 3.66 5.06 -4.97
N VAL A 178 3.84 6.20 -4.30
CA VAL A 178 4.59 6.31 -3.04
C VAL A 178 3.62 6.31 -1.88
N ASN A 179 3.64 5.26 -1.06
CA ASN A 179 2.83 5.22 0.16
C ASN A 179 3.62 5.78 1.35
N ILE A 180 3.25 6.97 1.80
CA ILE A 180 3.85 7.61 2.96
C ILE A 180 3.22 7.06 4.24
N THR A 181 4.04 6.42 5.08
CA THR A 181 3.62 5.92 6.39
C THR A 181 4.42 6.60 7.50
N ASN A 182 4.03 6.35 8.75
CA ASN A 182 4.88 6.70 9.88
C ASN A 182 6.09 5.75 9.94
N GLN A 183 7.22 6.27 10.41
CA GLN A 183 8.40 5.47 10.62
C GLN A 183 8.14 4.46 11.74
N THR A 184 8.53 3.21 11.50
CA THR A 184 8.48 2.17 12.51
C THR A 184 9.49 2.45 13.61
N ALA A 185 9.12 2.18 14.86
CA ALA A 185 10.04 2.24 15.99
C ALA A 185 11.23 1.26 15.78
N ALA A 186 12.37 1.57 16.36
CA ALA A 186 13.61 0.83 16.12
C ALA A 186 13.53 -0.68 16.49
N ASP A 187 12.64 -1.02 17.42
CA ASP A 187 12.37 -2.39 17.85
C ASP A 187 11.42 -3.18 16.93
N GLY A 188 10.87 -2.53 15.88
CA GLY A 188 9.89 -3.12 14.96
C GLY A 188 8.49 -3.29 15.59
N ARG A 189 8.19 -2.58 16.68
CA ARG A 189 6.94 -2.69 17.44
C ARG A 189 6.18 -1.36 17.47
N GLY A 190 5.47 -1.06 16.38
CA GLY A 190 4.67 0.14 16.29
C GLY A 190 5.35 1.33 15.62
N VAL A 191 4.79 2.51 15.83
CA VAL A 191 5.19 3.77 15.20
C VAL A 191 6.14 4.55 16.11
N ALA A 192 7.18 5.15 15.55
CA ALA A 192 8.06 6.07 16.27
C ALA A 192 7.26 7.33 16.66
N PRO A 193 7.13 7.65 17.97
CA PRO A 193 6.28 8.75 18.42
C PRO A 193 6.66 10.11 17.82
N ALA A 194 7.94 10.35 17.60
CA ALA A 194 8.46 11.59 17.00
C ALA A 194 8.08 11.75 15.51
N ASP A 195 7.54 10.70 14.89
CA ASP A 195 7.18 10.69 13.48
C ASP A 195 5.65 10.80 13.25
N VAL A 196 4.90 11.06 14.31
CA VAL A 196 3.45 11.27 14.24
C VAL A 196 3.15 12.78 14.23
N GLY A 197 2.24 13.20 13.34
CA GLY A 197 1.76 14.58 13.26
C GLY A 197 2.11 15.30 11.97
N LEU A 198 1.75 16.58 11.93
CA LEU A 198 1.80 17.41 10.72
C LEU A 198 3.23 17.67 10.23
N ALA A 199 4.13 18.11 11.12
CA ALA A 199 5.47 18.51 10.72
C ALA A 199 6.29 17.34 10.09
N PRO A 200 6.32 16.12 10.68
CA PRO A 200 6.95 14.98 10.03
C PRO A 200 6.34 14.62 8.67
N LEU A 201 5.01 14.71 8.54
CA LEU A 201 4.34 14.45 7.27
C LEU A 201 4.76 15.46 6.19
N LEU A 202 4.72 16.76 6.48
CA LEU A 202 5.13 17.80 5.53
C LEU A 202 6.59 17.63 5.10
N ALA A 203 7.48 17.26 6.02
CA ALA A 203 8.88 16.97 5.70
C ALA A 203 9.02 15.77 4.75
N LYS A 204 8.20 14.73 4.90
CA LYS A 204 8.19 13.57 3.99
C LYS A 204 7.62 13.91 2.62
N LEU A 205 6.55 14.69 2.55
CA LEU A 205 5.99 15.18 1.28
C LEU A 205 7.00 16.02 0.51
N ALA A 206 7.70 16.94 1.19
CA ALA A 206 8.79 17.74 0.59
C ALA A 206 9.92 16.84 0.08
N LEU A 207 10.33 15.82 0.86
CA LEU A 207 11.37 14.87 0.48
C LEU A 207 10.98 14.05 -0.76
N VAL A 208 9.73 13.58 -0.84
CA VAL A 208 9.23 12.81 -2.00
C VAL A 208 9.22 13.69 -3.24
N ARG A 209 8.73 14.94 -3.12
CA ARG A 209 8.72 15.92 -4.22
C ARG A 209 10.13 16.23 -4.72
N GLU A 210 11.07 16.51 -3.81
CA GLU A 210 12.49 16.73 -4.13
C GLU A 210 13.09 15.53 -4.86
N ALA A 211 12.90 14.33 -4.33
CA ALA A 211 13.52 13.12 -4.88
C ALA A 211 12.92 12.67 -6.23
N ALA A 212 11.69 13.09 -6.54
CA ALA A 212 11.01 12.81 -7.79
C ALA A 212 11.17 13.92 -8.85
N ALA A 213 11.86 15.02 -8.54
CA ALA A 213 11.88 16.23 -9.38
C ALA A 213 12.41 16.01 -10.81
N GLU A 214 13.30 15.03 -11.00
CA GLU A 214 13.89 14.70 -12.30
C GLU A 214 13.06 13.68 -13.11
N ARG A 215 11.97 13.17 -12.54
CA ARG A 215 11.14 12.20 -13.24
C ARG A 215 10.23 12.89 -14.26
N PRO A 216 10.08 12.31 -15.47
CA PRO A 216 9.14 12.84 -16.47
C PRO A 216 7.68 12.74 -16.01
N VAL A 217 7.35 11.71 -15.21
CA VAL A 217 6.05 11.55 -14.55
C VAL A 217 6.30 11.38 -13.05
N PRO A 218 5.83 12.31 -12.22
CA PRO A 218 5.95 12.18 -10.77
C PRO A 218 5.09 11.01 -10.28
N PRO A 219 5.48 10.35 -9.17
CA PRO A 219 4.68 9.28 -8.60
C PRO A 219 3.38 9.84 -8.00
N GLU A 220 2.34 9.03 -8.00
CA GLU A 220 1.17 9.28 -7.18
C GLU A 220 1.53 9.17 -5.69
N VAL A 221 0.96 10.05 -4.86
CA VAL A 221 1.23 10.03 -3.41
C VAL A 221 0.04 9.48 -2.66
N SER A 222 0.28 8.45 -1.87
CA SER A 222 -0.74 7.83 -1.02
C SER A 222 -0.42 7.93 0.46
N VAL A 223 -1.48 7.95 1.27
CA VAL A 223 -1.42 7.93 2.74
C VAL A 223 -2.43 6.96 3.31
N GLY A 224 -2.09 6.34 4.44
CA GLY A 224 -3.01 5.48 5.18
C GLY A 224 -3.82 6.27 6.21
N VAL A 225 -5.11 6.46 5.98
CA VAL A 225 -6.03 7.03 6.97
C VAL A 225 -6.14 6.08 8.17
N ARG A 226 -5.85 6.57 9.36
CA ARG A 226 -5.78 5.77 10.60
C ARG A 226 -7.10 5.74 11.35
N ALA A 227 -7.92 6.78 11.18
CA ALA A 227 -9.25 6.87 11.74
C ALA A 227 -10.13 7.83 10.93
N THR A 228 -11.43 7.59 11.00
CA THR A 228 -12.45 8.46 10.40
C THR A 228 -13.60 8.70 11.38
N ALA A 229 -14.14 9.92 11.39
CA ALA A 229 -15.32 10.30 12.17
C ALA A 229 -16.23 11.18 11.31
N VAL A 230 -16.98 10.56 10.39
CA VAL A 230 -17.83 11.26 9.43
C VAL A 230 -19.26 11.35 9.98
N GLY A 231 -19.66 12.53 10.45
CA GLY A 231 -21.00 12.78 11.01
C GLY A 231 -21.30 12.00 12.30
N GLN A 232 -20.30 11.48 12.96
CA GLN A 232 -20.41 10.69 14.19
C GLN A 232 -19.15 10.84 15.05
N ASP A 233 -19.18 10.34 16.27
CA ASP A 233 -18.01 10.31 17.15
C ASP A 233 -16.87 9.44 16.54
N LEU A 234 -15.65 9.75 16.96
CA LEU A 234 -14.47 9.01 16.52
C LEU A 234 -14.60 7.54 16.92
N GLY A 235 -14.65 6.69 15.89
CA GLY A 235 -14.66 5.25 16.05
C GLY A 235 -13.30 4.69 16.51
N PRO A 236 -13.13 3.36 16.48
CA PRO A 236 -11.87 2.73 16.85
C PRO A 236 -10.70 3.28 16.02
N VAL A 237 -9.65 3.69 16.72
CA VAL A 237 -8.40 4.17 16.12
C VAL A 237 -7.43 3.01 15.97
N HIS A 238 -6.66 3.02 14.90
CA HIS A 238 -5.63 1.99 14.67
C HIS A 238 -4.71 1.87 15.91
N PRO A 239 -4.51 0.67 16.48
CA PRO A 239 -3.78 0.48 17.74
C PRO A 239 -2.38 1.11 17.77
N ALA A 240 -1.68 1.14 16.63
CA ALA A 240 -0.35 1.73 16.52
C ALA A 240 -0.30 3.24 16.84
N VAL A 241 -1.42 3.96 16.81
CA VAL A 241 -1.51 5.39 17.04
C VAL A 241 -2.60 5.78 18.05
N ALA A 242 -3.23 4.82 18.73
CA ALA A 242 -4.33 5.06 19.66
C ALA A 242 -3.98 6.04 20.80
N GLY A 243 -2.73 6.02 21.27
CA GLY A 243 -2.24 6.97 22.28
C GLY A 243 -1.82 8.35 21.75
N GLN A 244 -1.98 8.62 20.45
CA GLN A 244 -1.46 9.82 19.77
C GLN A 244 -2.51 10.48 18.86
N VAL A 245 -3.79 10.29 19.15
CA VAL A 245 -4.91 10.78 18.32
C VAL A 245 -4.85 12.28 18.10
N ASP A 246 -4.55 13.05 19.15
CA ASP A 246 -4.47 14.51 19.04
C ASP A 246 -3.37 14.98 18.07
N ALA A 247 -2.26 14.24 17.98
CA ALA A 247 -1.21 14.55 17.02
C ALA A 247 -1.60 14.25 15.56
N LEU A 248 -2.65 13.45 15.33
CA LEU A 248 -3.18 13.17 14.00
C LEU A 248 -4.16 14.23 13.49
N ARG A 249 -4.70 15.08 14.40
CA ARG A 249 -5.64 16.14 14.02
C ARG A 249 -5.00 17.13 13.04
N GLY A 250 -5.74 17.51 12.03
CA GLY A 250 -5.24 18.38 10.97
C GLY A 250 -4.23 17.70 10.02
N THR A 251 -4.15 16.37 10.03
CA THR A 251 -3.40 15.57 9.06
C THR A 251 -4.34 14.65 8.28
N PRO A 252 -3.94 14.13 7.10
CA PRO A 252 -4.77 13.19 6.35
C PRO A 252 -4.88 11.81 7.00
N PHE A 253 -4.17 11.58 8.12
CA PHE A 253 -4.26 10.34 8.89
C PHE A 253 -5.53 10.25 9.75
N LEU A 254 -6.17 11.39 10.07
CA LEU A 254 -7.45 11.48 10.78
C LEU A 254 -8.37 12.42 10.01
N LEU A 255 -9.49 11.89 9.52
CA LEU A 255 -10.52 12.63 8.82
C LEU A 255 -11.77 12.69 9.69
N GLU A 256 -12.16 13.90 10.15
CA GLU A 256 -13.28 14.08 11.09
C GLU A 256 -14.13 15.29 10.73
N GLY A 257 -15.43 15.19 10.99
CA GLY A 257 -16.42 16.24 10.74
C GLY A 257 -17.64 15.75 9.96
N SER A 258 -18.44 16.66 9.44
CA SER A 258 -19.53 16.38 8.51
C SER A 258 -18.99 15.85 7.17
N VAL A 259 -19.84 15.27 6.35
CA VAL A 259 -19.48 14.82 4.97
C VAL A 259 -18.81 15.95 4.18
N GLY A 260 -19.32 17.21 4.32
CA GLY A 260 -18.75 18.38 3.67
C GLY A 260 -17.34 18.70 4.14
N GLU A 261 -17.16 18.81 5.45
CA GLU A 261 -15.86 19.13 6.06
C GLU A 261 -14.80 18.06 5.76
N VAL A 262 -15.17 16.78 5.78
CA VAL A 262 -14.23 15.70 5.43
C VAL A 262 -13.89 15.73 3.93
N ALA A 263 -14.85 16.03 3.06
CA ALA A 263 -14.56 16.21 1.63
C ALA A 263 -13.60 17.39 1.39
N ASP A 264 -13.81 18.50 2.08
CA ASP A 264 -12.93 19.68 2.00
C ASP A 264 -11.51 19.37 2.54
N GLN A 265 -11.39 18.57 3.60
CA GLN A 265 -10.08 18.07 4.08
C GLN A 265 -9.36 17.22 3.01
N VAL A 266 -10.06 16.28 2.38
CA VAL A 266 -9.49 15.44 1.31
C VAL A 266 -9.03 16.30 0.13
N LEU A 267 -9.86 17.25 -0.31
CA LEU A 267 -9.54 18.18 -1.40
C LEU A 267 -8.37 19.09 -1.05
N TYR A 268 -8.29 19.61 0.17
CA TYR A 268 -7.15 20.40 0.65
C TYR A 268 -5.85 19.59 0.52
N TRP A 269 -5.81 18.35 1.02
CA TRP A 269 -4.61 17.51 0.93
C TRP A 269 -4.25 17.16 -0.50
N HIS A 270 -5.25 17.02 -1.36
CA HIS A 270 -5.04 16.81 -2.78
C HIS A 270 -4.45 18.05 -3.47
N GLN A 271 -5.09 19.20 -3.32
CA GLN A 271 -4.74 20.43 -4.05
C GLN A 271 -3.42 21.04 -3.56
N GLU A 272 -3.23 21.14 -2.24
CA GLU A 272 -2.07 21.81 -1.65
C GLU A 272 -0.84 20.89 -1.52
N HIS A 273 -1.07 19.58 -1.39
CA HIS A 273 0.00 18.65 -1.08
C HIS A 273 0.19 17.51 -2.09
N GLY A 274 -0.72 17.35 -3.05
CA GLY A 274 -0.64 16.36 -4.11
C GLY A 274 -0.96 14.94 -3.65
N ILE A 275 -1.64 14.78 -2.51
CA ILE A 275 -2.09 13.45 -2.06
C ILE A 275 -3.34 13.09 -2.83
N SER A 276 -3.29 12.05 -3.66
CA SER A 276 -4.40 11.60 -4.49
C SER A 276 -4.96 10.25 -4.10
N TYR A 277 -4.23 9.48 -3.28
CA TYR A 277 -4.59 8.13 -2.92
C TYR A 277 -4.74 7.96 -1.40
N PHE A 278 -5.98 7.93 -0.93
CA PHE A 278 -6.32 7.78 0.50
C PHE A 278 -6.66 6.32 0.79
N ILE A 279 -5.82 5.64 1.58
CA ILE A 279 -6.03 4.25 1.96
C ILE A 279 -6.76 4.22 3.29
N LEU A 280 -8.03 3.82 3.28
CA LEU A 280 -8.79 3.65 4.51
C LEU A 280 -8.27 2.46 5.32
N GLY A 281 -8.13 2.67 6.62
CA GLY A 281 -7.54 1.71 7.55
C GLY A 281 -8.29 0.38 7.63
N ASN A 282 -7.61 -0.59 8.13
CA ASN A 282 -7.91 -2.00 8.02
C ASN A 282 -9.25 -2.47 8.61
N ASP A 283 -9.66 -1.95 9.75
CA ASP A 283 -10.89 -2.38 10.45
C ASP A 283 -11.99 -1.32 10.38
N THR A 284 -11.77 -0.28 9.57
CA THR A 284 -12.70 0.82 9.43
C THR A 284 -13.84 0.40 8.51
N ASP A 285 -15.06 0.56 8.96
CA ASP A 285 -16.22 0.53 8.07
C ASP A 285 -16.08 1.69 7.07
N ALA A 286 -15.88 1.37 5.81
CA ALA A 286 -15.69 2.37 4.77
C ALA A 286 -17.00 3.10 4.38
N ARG A 287 -18.17 2.57 4.74
CA ARG A 287 -19.48 3.11 4.32
C ARG A 287 -19.70 4.57 4.69
N PRO A 288 -19.31 5.07 5.88
CA PRO A 288 -19.42 6.50 6.18
C PRO A 288 -18.63 7.41 5.24
N MET A 289 -17.59 6.89 4.58
CA MET A 289 -16.79 7.63 3.61
C MET A 289 -17.39 7.65 2.20
N PHE A 290 -18.38 6.82 1.88
CA PHE A 290 -18.96 6.79 0.52
C PHE A 290 -19.54 8.13 0.06
N PRO A 291 -20.36 8.84 0.87
CA PRO A 291 -20.82 10.18 0.49
C PRO A 291 -19.69 11.21 0.33
N VAL A 292 -18.61 11.05 1.12
CA VAL A 292 -17.42 11.91 0.99
C VAL A 292 -16.75 11.66 -0.36
N MET A 293 -16.53 10.40 -0.74
CA MET A 293 -15.91 10.03 -2.01
C MET A 293 -16.72 10.55 -3.21
N GLU A 294 -18.05 10.42 -3.17
CA GLU A 294 -18.94 10.93 -4.20
C GLU A 294 -18.85 12.46 -4.33
N ARG A 295 -18.85 13.18 -3.20
CA ARG A 295 -18.71 14.63 -3.17
C ARG A 295 -17.34 15.09 -3.71
N VAL A 296 -16.24 14.45 -3.30
CA VAL A 296 -14.89 14.75 -3.79
C VAL A 296 -14.84 14.54 -5.31
N ARG A 297 -15.34 13.42 -5.82
CA ARG A 297 -15.38 13.14 -7.26
C ARG A 297 -16.20 14.16 -8.05
N ALA A 298 -17.29 14.66 -7.49
CA ALA A 298 -18.12 15.67 -8.14
C ALA A 298 -17.38 17.02 -8.28
N GLN A 299 -16.42 17.31 -7.40
CA GLN A 299 -15.63 18.55 -7.45
C GLN A 299 -14.34 18.43 -8.29
N LEU A 300 -13.89 17.21 -8.59
CA LEU A 300 -12.71 16.98 -9.44
C LEU A 300 -13.05 16.78 -10.92
N ARG A 301 -14.34 16.72 -11.27
CA ARG A 301 -14.85 16.66 -12.65
C ARG A 301 -15.01 18.06 -13.22
#